data_41f6d417d5e32edbee1b463841a03ca1
#
_entry.id   41f6d417d5e32edbee1b463841a03ca1
#
_cell.length_a   1.000
_cell.length_b   1.000
_cell.length_c   1.000
_cell.angle_alpha   90.00
_cell.angle_beta   90.00
_cell.angle_gamma   90.00
#
_symmetry.space_group_name_H-M   'P 1'
#
loop_
_entity.id
_entity.type
_entity.pdbx_description
1 polymer ?
#
loop_
_entity_poly.entity_id
_entity_poly.type
_entity_poly.pdbx_seq_one_letter_code
_entity_poly.pdbx_strand_id
1 'polypeptide(L)'
;MNAFQRSKNRLVIVSNRLPVVLEKDTAGRWQAKPGSGGLVTAMAPVLRDRGGLWIGWPGTAEKEDMDLKALLREAVKGSGYTFEPVSLTVKEVDSYYYGFANEILWPLFHDLQTRCNFDPAYWRVYRSVNHKFAEVISRSIGRDDYIWVHDYHLIGVGRELRELGVTSQIGYFLHIPFPSLDLFLKLPWRFQILKALLAYDMVGFQTQRDKNNFVQCIRAMLKEVSVRGKGQVVTAEVDDREVRIGNFPISIDFDEFAVTAESGEVDQRVAEIQANLGSDSNRRTLLLGVDRLDYTKGIPERLAAFGNALERFPRLREKISIVQIVVPSRVNIPKYRDLKLEIERMVSDINGKYAQTGWVPIHYIFRSVDRTELIALYRAADIALITPLKDGMNLVAKEYCAANVTENGVLIMSEFAGAAAQLQKEALLVNPYDVEEVAETIATAADMSIAERRRRMKALRRKVRKFDIYWWVDSFLNAIFARDLRAFPPLEDYVPSGNEMRMQAQNGNQVWKNGMPNPVAHYELEGTADAVPAGEAVGQAGPDSKQETPAKGLQATEKCTGTDAPKVRVLQASGSRLKFRPT
;
A
#
# COMPACT_ATOMS: atom_id res chain seq x y z
N MET A 1 -10.86 25.03 20.57
CA MET A 1 -10.81 25.55 19.19
C MET A 1 -9.35 25.73 18.82
N ASN A 2 -8.88 24.95 17.85
CA ASN A 2 -7.48 24.92 17.41
C ASN A 2 -7.09 26.19 16.64
N ALA A 3 -5.78 26.48 16.55
CA ALA A 3 -5.28 27.68 15.85
C ALA A 3 -5.80 27.79 14.40
N PHE A 4 -5.90 26.65 13.69
CA PHE A 4 -6.45 26.57 12.35
C PHE A 4 -7.98 26.74 12.30
N GLN A 5 -8.72 26.32 13.34
CA GLN A 5 -10.19 26.57 13.45
C GLN A 5 -10.52 28.04 13.68
N ARG A 6 -9.56 28.84 14.14
CA ARG A 6 -9.70 30.30 14.31
C ARG A 6 -9.31 31.06 13.04
N SER A 7 -8.59 30.43 12.11
CA SER A 7 -8.22 31.07 10.85
C SER A 7 -9.37 30.92 9.85
N LYS A 8 -9.70 31.97 9.14
CA LYS A 8 -10.66 31.95 8.02
C LYS A 8 -10.04 31.38 6.73
N ASN A 9 -8.88 30.74 6.81
CA ASN A 9 -8.12 30.25 5.67
C ASN A 9 -8.82 29.06 5.02
N ARG A 10 -9.06 29.13 3.72
CA ARG A 10 -9.63 28.04 2.94
C ARG A 10 -8.59 26.92 2.81
N LEU A 11 -9.04 25.67 2.95
CA LEU A 11 -8.21 24.49 2.72
C LEU A 11 -8.25 24.12 1.23
N VAL A 12 -7.11 24.01 0.60
CA VAL A 12 -6.93 23.57 -0.78
C VAL A 12 -6.23 22.22 -0.79
N ILE A 13 -6.96 21.16 -1.08
CA ILE A 13 -6.43 19.80 -1.21
C ILE A 13 -5.96 19.60 -2.64
N VAL A 14 -4.74 19.09 -2.80
CA VAL A 14 -4.16 18.75 -4.09
C VAL A 14 -3.77 17.27 -4.11
N SER A 15 -4.36 16.51 -5.00
CA SER A 15 -4.04 15.09 -5.15
C SER A 15 -3.95 14.70 -6.62
N ASN A 16 -3.30 13.57 -6.92
CA ASN A 16 -3.20 13.09 -8.30
C ASN A 16 -4.57 12.92 -8.97
N ARG A 17 -5.56 12.36 -8.24
CA ARG A 17 -6.92 12.12 -8.75
C ARG A 17 -7.92 12.95 -7.97
N LEU A 18 -8.90 13.54 -8.67
CA LEU A 18 -10.11 14.03 -8.04
C LEU A 18 -10.90 12.85 -7.44
N PRO A 19 -11.72 13.09 -6.38
CA PRO A 19 -12.54 12.06 -5.77
C PRO A 19 -13.80 11.73 -6.59
N VAL A 20 -13.67 11.66 -7.90
CA VAL A 20 -14.72 11.32 -8.85
C VAL A 20 -14.23 10.33 -9.89
N VAL A 21 -15.15 9.54 -10.41
CA VAL A 21 -14.96 8.69 -11.58
C VAL A 21 -15.90 9.17 -12.68
N LEU A 22 -15.33 9.48 -13.84
CA LEU A 22 -16.08 9.87 -15.02
C LEU A 22 -16.31 8.65 -15.90
N GLU A 23 -17.58 8.32 -16.17
CA GLU A 23 -17.95 7.19 -17.01
C GLU A 23 -19.16 7.54 -17.88
N LYS A 24 -19.40 6.78 -18.93
CA LYS A 24 -20.62 6.89 -19.75
C LYS A 24 -21.71 5.99 -19.18
N ASP A 25 -22.92 6.53 -19.06
CA ASP A 25 -24.10 5.75 -18.72
C ASP A 25 -24.52 4.82 -19.89
N THR A 26 -25.54 4.01 -19.68
CA THR A 26 -26.07 3.09 -20.70
C THR A 26 -26.60 3.79 -21.95
N ALA A 27 -26.88 5.09 -21.87
CA ALA A 27 -27.31 5.94 -22.98
C ALA A 27 -26.12 6.68 -23.65
N GLY A 28 -24.87 6.40 -23.23
CA GLY A 28 -23.66 7.02 -23.77
C GLY A 28 -23.37 8.43 -23.25
N ARG A 29 -24.09 8.95 -22.26
CA ARG A 29 -23.89 10.28 -21.68
C ARG A 29 -22.87 10.21 -20.54
N TRP A 30 -21.99 11.21 -20.50
CA TRP A 30 -21.03 11.32 -19.41
C TRP A 30 -21.72 11.61 -18.08
N GLN A 31 -21.30 10.91 -17.03
CA GLN A 31 -21.71 11.15 -15.65
C GLN A 31 -20.51 11.08 -14.70
N ALA A 32 -20.58 11.81 -13.60
CA ALA A 32 -19.58 11.77 -12.54
C ALA A 32 -20.14 10.98 -11.35
N LYS A 33 -19.43 9.94 -10.95
CA LYS A 33 -19.74 9.16 -9.74
C LYS A 33 -18.71 9.43 -8.64
N PRO A 34 -19.06 9.29 -7.37
CA PRO A 34 -18.08 9.36 -6.29
C PRO A 34 -16.94 8.40 -6.53
N GLY A 35 -15.70 8.88 -6.41
CA GLY A 35 -14.51 8.06 -6.47
C GLY A 35 -14.34 7.27 -5.17
N SER A 36 -13.63 6.16 -5.25
CA SER A 36 -13.25 5.33 -4.11
C SER A 36 -11.74 5.42 -3.86
N GLY A 37 -11.32 5.22 -2.63
CA GLY A 37 -9.90 5.15 -2.24
C GLY A 37 -9.64 5.79 -0.88
N GLY A 38 -8.58 5.32 -0.20
CA GLY A 38 -8.30 5.72 1.18
C GLY A 38 -8.21 7.24 1.40
N LEU A 39 -7.54 7.97 0.49
CA LEU A 39 -7.46 9.43 0.59
C LEU A 39 -8.83 10.10 0.41
N VAL A 40 -9.65 9.62 -0.52
CA VAL A 40 -10.99 10.18 -0.76
C VAL A 40 -11.87 9.98 0.46
N THR A 41 -11.94 8.75 0.97
CA THR A 41 -12.70 8.39 2.16
C THR A 41 -12.23 9.20 3.38
N ALA A 42 -10.94 9.46 3.49
CA ALA A 42 -10.34 10.22 4.57
C ALA A 42 -10.64 11.73 4.50
N MET A 43 -10.53 12.34 3.30
CA MET A 43 -10.58 13.81 3.15
C MET A 43 -11.96 14.38 2.82
N ALA A 44 -12.85 13.60 2.18
CA ALA A 44 -14.17 14.09 1.81
C ALA A 44 -15.02 14.56 3.02
N PRO A 45 -15.04 13.85 4.18
CA PRO A 45 -15.71 14.35 5.38
C PRO A 45 -15.14 15.68 5.86
N VAL A 46 -13.81 15.82 5.88
CA VAL A 46 -13.13 17.05 6.33
C VAL A 46 -13.52 18.25 5.47
N LEU A 47 -13.54 18.10 4.15
CA LEU A 47 -13.95 19.19 3.24
C LEU A 47 -15.45 19.46 3.29
N ARG A 48 -16.28 18.44 3.52
CA ARG A 48 -17.73 18.62 3.70
C ARG A 48 -18.03 19.52 4.89
N ASP A 49 -17.32 19.33 5.99
CA ASP A 49 -17.53 20.08 7.21
C ASP A 49 -16.92 21.48 7.18
N ARG A 50 -15.82 21.68 6.47
CA ARG A 50 -15.06 22.94 6.48
C ARG A 50 -15.22 23.78 5.22
N GLY A 51 -15.70 23.19 4.13
CA GLY A 51 -15.61 23.77 2.80
C GLY A 51 -14.19 23.70 2.24
N GLY A 52 -13.98 24.13 1.01
CA GLY A 52 -12.65 24.18 0.41
C GLY A 52 -12.61 23.94 -1.09
N LEU A 53 -11.41 23.67 -1.57
CA LEU A 53 -11.15 23.39 -2.97
C LEU A 53 -10.35 22.08 -3.08
N TRP A 54 -10.74 21.20 -4.00
CA TRP A 54 -9.94 20.01 -4.33
C TRP A 54 -9.46 20.09 -5.77
N ILE A 55 -8.13 20.08 -5.95
CA ILE A 55 -7.48 20.15 -7.25
C ILE A 55 -6.90 18.78 -7.59
N GLY A 56 -7.16 18.30 -8.83
CA GLY A 56 -6.64 17.01 -9.27
C GLY A 56 -7.00 16.65 -10.70
N TRP A 57 -6.40 15.57 -11.19
CA TRP A 57 -6.74 15.00 -12.47
C TRP A 57 -8.07 14.22 -12.37
N PRO A 58 -9.05 14.42 -13.30
CA PRO A 58 -10.34 13.74 -13.24
C PRO A 58 -10.28 12.24 -13.57
N GLY A 59 -9.10 11.72 -13.96
CA GLY A 59 -8.89 10.29 -14.21
C GLY A 59 -9.12 9.83 -15.64
N THR A 60 -9.50 10.71 -16.52
CA THR A 60 -9.59 10.49 -17.96
C THR A 60 -8.89 11.62 -18.72
N ALA A 61 -8.37 11.32 -19.91
CA ALA A 61 -7.92 12.37 -20.80
C ALA A 61 -9.13 13.19 -21.27
N GLU A 62 -8.92 14.47 -21.52
CA GLU A 62 -9.96 15.36 -22.05
C GLU A 62 -10.46 14.85 -23.39
N LYS A 63 -11.78 14.88 -23.59
CA LYS A 63 -12.47 14.44 -24.81
C LYS A 63 -13.37 15.54 -25.32
N GLU A 64 -13.50 15.67 -26.63
CA GLU A 64 -14.29 16.71 -27.28
C GLU A 64 -15.78 16.65 -26.95
N ASP A 65 -16.33 15.46 -26.64
CA ASP A 65 -17.73 15.22 -26.30
C ASP A 65 -18.08 15.41 -24.81
N MET A 66 -17.16 16.01 -24.01
CA MET A 66 -17.32 16.09 -22.56
C MET A 66 -17.20 17.51 -22.01
N ASP A 67 -18.30 18.06 -21.48
CA ASP A 67 -18.24 19.28 -20.65
C ASP A 67 -17.81 18.91 -19.21
N LEU A 68 -16.49 18.79 -19.02
CA LEU A 68 -15.87 18.40 -17.77
C LEU A 68 -16.27 19.35 -16.62
N LYS A 69 -16.33 20.66 -16.85
CA LYS A 69 -16.63 21.64 -15.80
C LYS A 69 -18.09 21.54 -15.33
N ALA A 70 -19.02 21.28 -16.24
CA ALA A 70 -20.42 21.06 -15.87
C ALA A 70 -20.59 19.76 -15.06
N LEU A 71 -19.96 18.66 -15.50
CA LEU A 71 -19.97 17.38 -14.79
C LEU A 71 -19.41 17.48 -13.37
N LEU A 72 -18.27 18.16 -13.21
CA LEU A 72 -17.65 18.32 -11.89
C LEU A 72 -18.47 19.23 -10.97
N ARG A 73 -19.11 20.28 -11.50
CA ARG A 73 -20.01 21.13 -10.71
C ARG A 73 -21.24 20.35 -10.20
N GLU A 74 -21.82 19.50 -11.04
CA GLU A 74 -22.94 18.65 -10.62
C GLU A 74 -22.52 17.62 -9.57
N ALA A 75 -21.32 17.01 -9.71
CA ALA A 75 -20.78 16.03 -8.78
C ALA A 75 -20.57 16.57 -7.34
N VAL A 76 -20.33 17.87 -7.18
CA VAL A 76 -20.13 18.50 -5.86
C VAL A 76 -21.33 19.29 -5.38
N LYS A 77 -22.46 19.25 -6.07
CA LYS A 77 -23.66 19.98 -5.68
C LYS A 77 -24.13 19.57 -4.28
N GLY A 78 -24.14 20.52 -3.38
CA GLY A 78 -24.49 20.28 -1.97
C GLY A 78 -23.38 19.71 -1.10
N SER A 79 -22.16 19.51 -1.60
CA SER A 79 -21.04 18.94 -0.83
C SER A 79 -20.30 19.95 0.05
N GLY A 80 -20.51 21.26 -0.16
CA GLY A 80 -19.81 22.32 0.58
C GLY A 80 -18.42 22.67 0.09
N TYR A 81 -17.86 21.94 -0.89
CA TYR A 81 -16.54 22.20 -1.50
C TYR A 81 -16.61 22.18 -3.03
N THR A 82 -15.54 22.58 -3.70
CA THR A 82 -15.48 22.67 -5.17
C THR A 82 -14.32 21.85 -5.74
N PHE A 83 -14.42 21.48 -7.03
CA PHE A 83 -13.33 20.83 -7.77
C PHE A 83 -12.71 21.78 -8.79
N GLU A 84 -11.38 21.67 -8.95
CA GLU A 84 -10.64 22.27 -10.05
C GLU A 84 -9.83 21.18 -10.77
N PRO A 85 -10.13 20.87 -12.05
CA PRO A 85 -9.47 19.80 -12.77
C PRO A 85 -8.11 20.23 -13.34
N VAL A 86 -7.16 19.30 -13.30
CA VAL A 86 -5.91 19.35 -14.07
C VAL A 86 -6.01 18.39 -15.23
N SER A 87 -6.07 18.91 -16.46
CA SER A 87 -6.19 18.08 -17.67
C SER A 87 -4.84 17.47 -18.05
N LEU A 88 -4.81 16.17 -18.28
CA LEU A 88 -3.64 15.43 -18.72
C LEU A 88 -3.92 14.75 -20.07
N THR A 89 -2.95 14.84 -20.98
CA THR A 89 -2.96 14.10 -22.25
C THR A 89 -2.66 12.62 -22.00
N VAL A 90 -3.02 11.74 -22.94
CA VAL A 90 -2.70 10.30 -22.89
C VAL A 90 -1.21 10.07 -22.70
N LYS A 91 -0.36 10.79 -23.44
CA LYS A 91 1.11 10.69 -23.33
C LYS A 91 1.64 11.12 -21.94
N GLU A 92 1.04 12.14 -21.34
CA GLU A 92 1.37 12.54 -19.97
C GLU A 92 0.97 11.45 -18.96
N VAL A 93 -0.23 10.89 -19.10
CA VAL A 93 -0.68 9.78 -18.23
C VAL A 93 0.25 8.58 -18.34
N ASP A 94 0.65 8.18 -19.54
CA ASP A 94 1.54 7.05 -19.77
C ASP A 94 2.91 7.25 -19.11
N SER A 95 3.53 8.42 -19.30
CA SER A 95 4.90 8.65 -18.81
C SER A 95 4.95 9.12 -17.36
N TYR A 96 3.96 9.91 -16.89
CA TYR A 96 3.91 10.43 -15.53
C TYR A 96 3.30 9.42 -14.55
N TYR A 97 2.05 8.97 -14.85
CA TYR A 97 1.32 8.09 -13.93
C TYR A 97 1.79 6.65 -14.02
N TYR A 98 1.71 6.03 -15.22
CA TYR A 98 2.17 4.65 -15.37
C TYR A 98 3.69 4.54 -15.30
N GLY A 99 4.44 5.48 -15.92
CA GLY A 99 5.90 5.49 -15.92
C GLY A 99 6.50 5.92 -14.58
N PHE A 100 6.81 7.22 -14.40
CA PHE A 100 7.61 7.69 -13.26
C PHE A 100 7.00 7.34 -11.89
N ALA A 101 5.70 7.57 -11.72
CA ALA A 101 5.04 7.30 -10.45
C ALA A 101 4.98 5.80 -10.14
N ASN A 102 4.54 4.96 -11.09
CA ASN A 102 4.22 3.56 -10.81
C ASN A 102 5.26 2.53 -11.26
N GLU A 103 6.22 2.89 -12.12
CA GLU A 103 7.34 2.02 -12.47
C GLU A 103 8.66 2.44 -11.79
N ILE A 104 8.72 3.61 -11.13
CA ILE A 104 9.93 4.05 -10.42
C ILE A 104 9.64 4.31 -8.94
N LEU A 105 8.83 5.34 -8.60
CA LEU A 105 8.64 5.71 -7.19
C LEU A 105 7.91 4.64 -6.40
N TRP A 106 6.82 4.08 -6.95
CA TRP A 106 6.05 3.06 -6.26
C TRP A 106 6.88 1.83 -5.88
N PRO A 107 7.56 1.13 -6.81
CA PRO A 107 8.36 -0.03 -6.43
C PRO A 107 9.56 0.33 -5.56
N LEU A 108 10.26 1.45 -5.83
CA LEU A 108 11.42 1.84 -5.05
C LEU A 108 11.06 2.13 -3.58
N PHE A 109 9.94 2.84 -3.35
CA PHE A 109 9.50 3.22 -2.01
C PHE A 109 8.89 2.03 -1.24
N HIS A 110 8.56 0.95 -1.94
CA HIS A 110 8.14 -0.32 -1.34
C HIS A 110 9.26 -1.38 -1.33
N ASP A 111 10.52 -0.97 -1.33
CA ASP A 111 11.72 -1.82 -1.23
C ASP A 111 11.89 -2.83 -2.38
N LEU A 112 11.26 -2.59 -3.54
CA LEU A 112 11.24 -3.45 -4.72
C LEU A 112 12.05 -2.85 -5.89
N GLN A 113 13.29 -2.43 -5.62
CA GLN A 113 14.16 -1.74 -6.59
C GLN A 113 14.41 -2.55 -7.89
N THR A 114 14.36 -3.87 -7.83
CA THR A 114 14.50 -4.74 -9.01
C THR A 114 13.34 -4.62 -10.00
N ARG A 115 12.23 -4.02 -9.56
CA ARG A 115 11.05 -3.75 -10.40
C ARG A 115 11.05 -2.35 -11.02
N CYS A 116 12.07 -1.51 -10.73
CA CYS A 116 12.14 -0.15 -11.25
C CYS A 116 12.59 -0.10 -12.71
N ASN A 117 11.96 0.80 -13.46
CA ASN A 117 12.32 1.14 -14.84
C ASN A 117 12.79 2.61 -14.89
N PHE A 118 14.10 2.86 -14.70
CA PHE A 118 14.67 4.20 -14.58
C PHE A 118 14.80 4.94 -15.93
N ASP A 119 13.71 5.03 -16.73
CA ASP A 119 13.70 5.78 -17.97
C ASP A 119 13.75 7.31 -17.71
N PRO A 120 14.78 8.02 -18.24
CA PRO A 120 14.88 9.49 -18.10
C PRO A 120 13.72 10.25 -18.77
N ALA A 121 13.04 9.66 -19.74
CA ALA A 121 11.89 10.30 -20.38
C ALA A 121 10.73 10.47 -19.39
N TYR A 122 10.52 9.51 -18.50
CA TYR A 122 9.49 9.57 -17.47
C TYR A 122 9.73 10.74 -16.50
N TRP A 123 10.97 10.98 -16.11
CA TRP A 123 11.34 12.10 -15.24
C TRP A 123 10.99 13.46 -15.86
N ARG A 124 11.29 13.65 -17.17
CA ARG A 124 10.98 14.92 -17.84
C ARG A 124 9.47 15.21 -17.84
N VAL A 125 8.66 14.19 -18.13
CA VAL A 125 7.20 14.34 -18.13
C VAL A 125 6.66 14.52 -16.70
N TYR A 126 7.20 13.81 -15.71
CA TYR A 126 6.84 13.98 -14.31
C TYR A 126 7.03 15.43 -13.84
N ARG A 127 8.16 16.06 -14.16
CA ARG A 127 8.39 17.47 -13.89
C ARG A 127 7.38 18.38 -14.59
N SER A 128 7.16 18.18 -15.88
CA SER A 128 6.21 18.98 -16.67
C SER A 128 4.79 18.90 -16.11
N VAL A 129 4.35 17.70 -15.68
CA VAL A 129 3.01 17.53 -15.07
C VAL A 129 2.94 18.20 -13.71
N ASN A 130 3.99 18.09 -12.86
CA ASN A 130 4.04 18.81 -11.58
C ASN A 130 3.98 20.34 -11.77
N HIS A 131 4.66 20.87 -12.80
CA HIS A 131 4.56 22.27 -13.18
C HIS A 131 3.13 22.65 -13.60
N LYS A 132 2.48 21.84 -14.44
CA LYS A 132 1.07 22.05 -14.85
C LYS A 132 0.13 22.09 -13.65
N PHE A 133 0.33 21.20 -12.66
CA PHE A 133 -0.42 21.27 -11.40
C PHE A 133 -0.17 22.59 -10.67
N ALA A 134 1.08 23.02 -10.55
CA ALA A 134 1.43 24.27 -9.87
C ALA A 134 0.81 25.50 -10.56
N GLU A 135 0.76 25.54 -11.90
CA GLU A 135 0.08 26.59 -12.64
C GLU A 135 -1.43 26.62 -12.36
N VAL A 136 -2.12 25.47 -12.32
CA VAL A 136 -3.56 25.42 -11.99
C VAL A 136 -3.78 25.88 -10.55
N ILE A 137 -2.95 25.41 -9.60
CA ILE A 137 -3.04 25.82 -8.20
C ILE A 137 -2.86 27.34 -8.08
N SER A 138 -1.80 27.90 -8.65
CA SER A 138 -1.47 29.34 -8.53
C SER A 138 -2.58 30.25 -9.02
N ARG A 139 -3.36 29.82 -10.02
CA ARG A 139 -4.53 30.56 -10.56
C ARG A 139 -5.80 30.38 -9.74
N SER A 140 -5.88 29.34 -8.90
CA SER A 140 -7.11 28.94 -8.18
C SER A 140 -7.09 29.33 -6.70
N ILE A 141 -5.96 29.75 -6.17
CA ILE A 141 -5.77 30.08 -4.75
C ILE A 141 -5.84 31.57 -4.45
N GLY A 142 -6.28 31.91 -3.24
CA GLY A 142 -6.15 33.23 -2.63
C GLY A 142 -4.88 33.30 -1.76
N ARG A 143 -4.53 34.52 -1.34
CA ARG A 143 -3.30 34.80 -0.59
C ARG A 143 -3.23 34.07 0.76
N ASP A 144 -4.39 33.87 1.39
CA ASP A 144 -4.51 33.28 2.72
C ASP A 144 -4.89 31.79 2.70
N ASP A 145 -4.96 31.17 1.50
CA ASP A 145 -5.29 29.76 1.38
C ASP A 145 -4.15 28.89 1.92
N TYR A 146 -4.52 27.77 2.58
CA TYR A 146 -3.59 26.72 2.95
C TYR A 146 -3.62 25.62 1.91
N ILE A 147 -2.48 25.32 1.28
CA ILE A 147 -2.35 24.31 0.23
C ILE A 147 -1.82 23.02 0.86
N TRP A 148 -2.53 21.89 0.68
CA TRP A 148 -2.10 20.59 1.16
C TRP A 148 -1.97 19.60 0.00
N VAL A 149 -0.73 19.31 -0.38
CA VAL A 149 -0.38 18.43 -1.50
C VAL A 149 -0.18 17.02 -1.01
N HIS A 150 -0.78 16.05 -1.72
CA HIS A 150 -0.79 14.65 -1.31
C HIS A 150 -0.08 13.76 -2.31
N ASP A 151 0.79 12.91 -1.74
CA ASP A 151 1.34 11.68 -2.27
C ASP A 151 2.43 11.82 -3.35
N TYR A 152 3.10 10.72 -3.61
CA TYR A 152 4.33 10.59 -4.42
C TYR A 152 4.21 11.06 -5.88
N HIS A 153 3.01 11.22 -6.38
CA HIS A 153 2.77 11.77 -7.71
C HIS A 153 3.16 13.25 -7.84
N LEU A 154 3.09 14.01 -6.75
CA LEU A 154 3.12 15.46 -6.75
C LEU A 154 4.27 16.06 -5.91
N ILE A 155 5.37 15.31 -5.74
CA ILE A 155 6.51 15.75 -4.92
C ILE A 155 7.07 17.08 -5.41
N GLY A 156 7.09 17.33 -6.72
CA GLY A 156 7.66 18.53 -7.33
C GLY A 156 6.82 19.81 -7.19
N VAL A 157 5.52 19.68 -6.89
CA VAL A 157 4.57 20.81 -6.92
C VAL A 157 4.96 21.95 -5.98
N GLY A 158 5.46 21.65 -4.78
CA GLY A 158 5.86 22.69 -3.83
C GLY A 158 6.98 23.58 -4.38
N ARG A 159 7.97 22.99 -5.02
CA ARG A 159 9.05 23.72 -5.68
C ARG A 159 8.53 24.58 -6.83
N GLU A 160 7.74 24.02 -7.72
CA GLU A 160 7.16 24.73 -8.86
C GLU A 160 6.28 25.91 -8.40
N LEU A 161 5.51 25.76 -7.29
CA LEU A 161 4.74 26.86 -6.69
C LEU A 161 5.63 27.98 -6.18
N ARG A 162 6.76 27.67 -5.54
CA ARG A 162 7.74 28.69 -5.11
C ARG A 162 8.38 29.42 -6.29
N GLU A 163 8.69 28.71 -7.36
CA GLU A 163 9.20 29.30 -8.61
C GLU A 163 8.17 30.22 -9.28
N LEU A 164 6.87 29.94 -9.13
CA LEU A 164 5.76 30.82 -9.56
C LEU A 164 5.46 31.97 -8.58
N GLY A 165 6.24 32.13 -7.50
CA GLY A 165 6.09 33.22 -6.54
C GLY A 165 4.97 33.03 -5.51
N VAL A 166 4.42 31.82 -5.34
CA VAL A 166 3.40 31.54 -4.33
C VAL A 166 4.02 31.61 -2.93
N THR A 167 3.46 32.47 -2.07
CA THR A 167 3.91 32.70 -0.68
C THR A 167 3.01 32.05 0.36
N SER A 168 1.87 31.49 -0.04
CA SER A 168 0.98 30.74 0.84
C SER A 168 1.69 29.58 1.53
N GLN A 169 1.18 29.15 2.68
CA GLN A 169 1.69 27.97 3.38
C GLN A 169 1.36 26.70 2.60
N ILE A 170 2.36 25.85 2.36
CA ILE A 170 2.23 24.63 1.58
C ILE A 170 2.65 23.42 2.44
N GLY A 171 1.69 22.54 2.76
CA GLY A 171 1.98 21.23 3.35
C GLY A 171 2.07 20.15 2.29
N TYR A 172 2.88 19.13 2.57
CA TYR A 172 2.98 17.91 1.78
C TYR A 172 2.78 16.68 2.67
N PHE A 173 2.10 15.67 2.16
CA PHE A 173 1.92 14.40 2.86
C PHE A 173 2.21 13.21 1.95
N LEU A 174 3.16 12.37 2.36
CA LEU A 174 3.49 11.12 1.67
C LEU A 174 2.67 9.96 2.25
N HIS A 175 1.84 9.32 1.42
CA HIS A 175 0.99 8.21 1.86
C HIS A 175 1.64 6.83 1.74
N ILE A 176 2.69 6.70 0.93
CA ILE A 176 3.49 5.49 0.80
C ILE A 176 4.71 5.52 1.72
N PRO A 177 5.39 4.39 1.97
CA PRO A 177 6.61 4.39 2.77
C PRO A 177 7.68 5.32 2.18
N PHE A 178 8.57 5.84 3.02
CA PHE A 178 9.81 6.47 2.54
C PHE A 178 10.96 5.47 2.70
N PRO A 179 11.74 5.19 1.62
CA PRO A 179 12.75 4.14 1.62
C PRO A 179 13.95 4.48 2.51
N SER A 180 14.69 3.45 2.92
CA SER A 180 15.99 3.63 3.60
C SER A 180 17.00 4.35 2.71
N LEU A 181 18.05 4.92 3.31
CA LEU A 181 19.10 5.63 2.59
C LEU A 181 19.69 4.81 1.44
N ASP A 182 20.00 3.52 1.68
CA ASP A 182 20.62 2.66 0.68
C ASP A 182 19.74 2.43 -0.55
N LEU A 183 18.43 2.33 -0.34
CA LEU A 183 17.46 2.21 -1.43
C LEU A 183 17.24 3.55 -2.13
N PHE A 184 17.13 4.63 -1.37
CA PHE A 184 16.92 5.96 -1.92
C PHE A 184 18.10 6.43 -2.80
N LEU A 185 19.34 6.06 -2.44
CA LEU A 185 20.54 6.34 -3.22
C LEU A 185 20.51 5.75 -4.64
N LYS A 186 19.69 4.72 -4.87
CA LYS A 186 19.51 4.12 -6.21
C LYS A 186 18.67 4.99 -7.15
N LEU A 187 17.92 5.97 -6.63
CA LEU A 187 17.14 6.88 -7.45
C LEU A 187 18.06 7.88 -8.17
N PRO A 188 18.09 7.91 -9.51
CA PRO A 188 18.95 8.85 -10.25
C PRO A 188 18.66 10.31 -9.88
N TRP A 189 17.40 10.67 -9.65
CA TRP A 189 16.93 12.03 -9.33
C TRP A 189 16.77 12.30 -7.82
N ARG A 190 17.50 11.58 -6.98
CA ARG A 190 17.43 11.66 -5.50
C ARG A 190 17.62 13.06 -4.95
N PHE A 191 18.59 13.83 -5.47
CA PHE A 191 18.83 15.21 -5.02
C PHE A 191 17.66 16.13 -5.38
N GLN A 192 17.12 15.99 -6.58
CA GLN A 192 15.99 16.79 -7.04
C GLN A 192 14.73 16.49 -6.22
N ILE A 193 14.47 15.22 -5.89
CA ILE A 193 13.35 14.79 -5.05
C ILE A 193 13.50 15.32 -3.62
N LEU A 194 14.70 15.21 -2.99
CA LEU A 194 14.92 15.77 -1.65
C LEU A 194 14.73 17.28 -1.61
N LYS A 195 15.32 18.01 -2.56
CA LYS A 195 15.18 19.47 -2.65
C LYS A 195 13.74 19.89 -2.92
N ALA A 196 12.97 19.12 -3.71
CA ALA A 196 11.56 19.38 -3.95
C ALA A 196 10.73 19.20 -2.67
N LEU A 197 10.99 18.17 -1.88
CA LEU A 197 10.33 17.96 -0.58
C LEU A 197 10.68 19.06 0.43
N LEU A 198 11.87 19.61 0.39
CA LEU A 198 12.28 20.72 1.25
C LEU A 198 11.75 22.10 0.78
N ALA A 199 11.05 22.18 -0.34
CA ALA A 199 10.37 23.40 -0.78
C ALA A 199 9.00 23.62 -0.10
N TYR A 200 8.46 22.62 0.57
CA TYR A 200 7.26 22.70 1.40
C TYR A 200 7.57 23.31 2.78
N ASP A 201 6.55 23.83 3.46
CA ASP A 201 6.68 24.33 4.84
C ASP A 201 6.51 23.20 5.86
N MET A 202 5.75 22.16 5.47
CA MET A 202 5.53 20.97 6.27
C MET A 202 5.57 19.73 5.40
N VAL A 203 6.36 18.72 5.81
CA VAL A 203 6.43 17.39 5.17
C VAL A 203 5.98 16.34 6.17
N GLY A 204 4.88 15.65 5.85
CA GLY A 204 4.28 14.61 6.67
C GLY A 204 4.52 13.21 6.12
N PHE A 205 4.74 12.28 7.02
CA PHE A 205 4.92 10.85 6.77
C PHE A 205 3.95 10.03 7.60
N GLN A 206 3.77 8.76 7.24
CA GLN A 206 2.89 7.86 7.97
C GLN A 206 3.49 7.40 9.30
N THR A 207 4.75 7.00 9.30
CA THR A 207 5.40 6.37 10.45
C THR A 207 6.64 7.14 10.91
N GLN A 208 7.05 6.87 12.14
CA GLN A 208 8.31 7.38 12.67
C GLN A 208 9.51 6.89 11.83
N ARG A 209 9.45 5.64 11.35
CA ARG A 209 10.46 5.02 10.48
C ARG A 209 10.62 5.82 9.18
N ASP A 210 9.52 6.13 8.49
CA ASP A 210 9.55 6.89 7.23
C ASP A 210 10.15 8.28 7.44
N LYS A 211 9.74 8.99 8.51
CA LYS A 211 10.32 10.27 8.89
C LYS A 211 11.82 10.16 9.15
N ASN A 212 12.25 9.14 9.90
CA ASN A 212 13.66 8.94 10.22
C ASN A 212 14.49 8.62 8.98
N ASN A 213 13.96 7.80 8.05
CA ASN A 213 14.60 7.52 6.75
C ASN A 213 14.80 8.81 5.94
N PHE A 214 13.78 9.65 5.86
CA PHE A 214 13.88 10.95 5.17
C PHE A 214 14.92 11.86 5.81
N VAL A 215 14.90 12.01 7.14
CA VAL A 215 15.89 12.80 7.88
C VAL A 215 17.31 12.25 7.69
N GLN A 216 17.47 10.93 7.67
CA GLN A 216 18.77 10.29 7.39
C GLN A 216 19.26 10.62 5.98
N CYS A 217 18.39 10.58 4.98
CA CYS A 217 18.73 10.97 3.60
C CYS A 217 19.15 12.43 3.52
N ILE A 218 18.44 13.36 4.18
CA ILE A 218 18.84 14.78 4.26
C ILE A 218 20.24 14.90 4.83
N ARG A 219 20.49 14.35 6.03
CA ARG A 219 21.79 14.46 6.71
C ARG A 219 22.96 13.87 5.93
N ALA A 220 22.69 12.79 5.19
CA ALA A 220 23.73 12.13 4.39
C ALA A 220 24.05 12.88 3.09
N MET A 221 23.06 13.51 2.47
CA MET A 221 23.16 13.99 1.09
C MET A 221 23.17 15.52 0.96
N LEU A 222 22.60 16.26 1.92
CA LEU A 222 22.47 17.71 1.91
C LEU A 222 23.17 18.30 3.14
N LYS A 223 24.49 18.48 3.05
CA LYS A 223 25.31 18.91 4.19
C LYS A 223 25.01 20.33 4.65
N GLU A 224 24.44 21.13 3.75
CA GLU A 224 23.98 22.49 3.98
C GLU A 224 22.71 22.57 4.83
N VAL A 225 22.00 21.45 5.02
CA VAL A 225 20.72 21.40 5.76
C VAL A 225 20.95 20.87 7.17
N SER A 226 20.62 21.68 8.18
CA SER A 226 20.62 21.23 9.60
C SER A 226 19.25 20.72 10.00
N VAL A 227 19.19 19.63 10.79
CA VAL A 227 17.92 19.09 11.31
C VAL A 227 17.95 19.04 12.83
N ARG A 228 17.01 19.76 13.49
CA ARG A 228 16.88 19.90 14.95
C ARG A 228 15.57 19.29 15.46
N GLY A 229 15.58 18.88 16.71
CA GLY A 229 14.42 18.30 17.40
C GLY A 229 14.47 16.77 17.53
N LYS A 230 13.62 16.20 18.43
CA LYS A 230 13.55 14.76 18.73
C LYS A 230 12.11 14.23 18.82
N GLY A 231 11.09 15.10 18.70
CA GLY A 231 9.68 14.74 18.84
C GLY A 231 9.07 14.10 17.60
N GLN A 232 7.75 14.04 17.60
CA GLN A 232 6.95 13.67 16.43
C GLN A 232 7.26 14.59 15.24
N VAL A 233 7.52 15.87 15.50
CA VAL A 233 7.89 16.89 14.52
C VAL A 233 9.29 17.40 14.81
N VAL A 234 10.12 17.47 13.76
CA VAL A 234 11.47 18.08 13.80
C VAL A 234 11.51 19.22 12.78
N THR A 235 12.51 20.09 12.91
CA THR A 235 12.71 21.25 12.01
C THR A 235 13.99 21.07 11.22
N ALA A 236 13.91 21.21 9.89
CA ALA A 236 15.07 21.36 9.01
C ALA A 236 15.25 22.85 8.67
N GLU A 237 16.48 23.34 8.74
CA GLU A 237 16.88 24.67 8.27
C GLU A 237 17.43 24.53 6.86
N VAL A 238 16.79 25.20 5.92
CA VAL A 238 17.12 25.17 4.49
C VAL A 238 17.24 26.62 4.02
N ASP A 239 18.45 27.06 3.75
CA ASP A 239 18.74 28.46 3.49
C ASP A 239 18.16 29.32 4.64
N ASP A 240 17.34 30.33 4.34
CA ASP A 240 16.70 31.21 5.33
C ASP A 240 15.28 30.73 5.74
N ARG A 241 14.93 29.45 5.51
CA ARG A 241 13.60 28.89 5.78
C ARG A 241 13.65 27.73 6.78
N GLU A 242 12.61 27.63 7.58
CA GLU A 242 12.32 26.44 8.40
C GLU A 242 11.33 25.53 7.69
N VAL A 243 11.67 24.25 7.57
CA VAL A 243 10.80 23.18 7.07
C VAL A 243 10.50 22.22 8.21
N ARG A 244 9.23 22.03 8.51
CA ARG A 244 8.79 21.07 9.52
C ARG A 244 8.66 19.68 8.91
N ILE A 245 9.13 18.67 9.63
CA ILE A 245 9.12 17.27 9.17
C ILE A 245 8.51 16.45 10.29
N GLY A 246 7.38 15.79 10.01
CA GLY A 246 6.66 15.05 11.05
C GLY A 246 6.07 13.73 10.57
N ASN A 247 5.65 12.89 11.52
CA ASN A 247 4.91 11.67 11.22
C ASN A 247 3.50 11.72 11.81
N PHE A 248 2.50 11.49 10.94
CA PHE A 248 1.08 11.57 11.26
C PHE A 248 0.39 10.37 10.61
N PRO A 249 0.09 9.31 11.35
CA PRO A 249 -0.53 8.10 10.80
C PRO A 249 -1.98 8.38 10.38
N ILE A 250 -2.26 8.36 9.09
CA ILE A 250 -3.62 8.55 8.55
C ILE A 250 -4.58 7.49 9.08
N SER A 251 -5.84 7.84 9.22
CA SER A 251 -6.87 6.96 9.70
C SER A 251 -8.16 7.07 8.88
N ILE A 252 -9.25 6.58 9.43
CA ILE A 252 -10.58 6.53 8.84
C ILE A 252 -11.55 7.35 9.71
N ASP A 253 -12.71 7.69 9.15
CA ASP A 253 -13.87 8.10 9.96
C ASP A 253 -14.40 6.86 10.67
N PHE A 254 -14.02 6.71 11.95
CA PHE A 254 -14.38 5.53 12.74
C PHE A 254 -15.90 5.39 12.89
N ASP A 255 -16.57 6.50 13.20
CA ASP A 255 -18.01 6.47 13.51
C ASP A 255 -18.84 6.18 12.25
N GLU A 256 -18.43 6.64 11.07
CA GLU A 256 -19.08 6.28 9.79
C GLU A 256 -19.08 4.76 9.56
N PHE A 257 -17.93 4.07 9.77
CA PHE A 257 -17.84 2.63 9.62
C PHE A 257 -18.64 1.88 10.71
N ALA A 258 -18.54 2.33 11.96
CA ALA A 258 -19.23 1.68 13.08
C ALA A 258 -20.75 1.78 12.96
N VAL A 259 -21.28 2.98 12.66
CA VAL A 259 -22.73 3.21 12.49
C VAL A 259 -23.26 2.45 11.28
N THR A 260 -22.54 2.48 10.14
CA THR A 260 -22.96 1.71 8.96
C THR A 260 -22.99 0.21 9.26
N ALA A 261 -21.99 -0.30 10.02
CA ALA A 261 -21.95 -1.70 10.40
C ALA A 261 -23.12 -2.14 11.30
N GLU A 262 -23.79 -1.23 11.99
CA GLU A 262 -24.98 -1.48 12.82
C GLU A 262 -26.29 -1.30 12.06
N SER A 263 -26.26 -0.98 10.75
CA SER A 263 -27.47 -0.78 9.96
C SER A 263 -28.18 -2.09 9.62
N GLY A 264 -29.52 -2.05 9.48
CA GLY A 264 -30.33 -3.22 9.12
C GLY A 264 -29.98 -3.81 7.74
N GLU A 265 -29.50 -2.97 6.79
CA GLU A 265 -29.05 -3.44 5.48
C GLU A 265 -27.79 -4.31 5.62
N VAL A 266 -26.84 -3.90 6.46
CA VAL A 266 -25.64 -4.67 6.76
C VAL A 266 -26.00 -5.93 7.55
N ASP A 267 -26.94 -5.89 8.50
CA ASP A 267 -27.42 -7.06 9.23
C ASP A 267 -27.94 -8.14 8.27
N GLN A 268 -28.77 -7.75 7.29
CA GLN A 268 -29.27 -8.68 6.28
C GLN A 268 -28.13 -9.32 5.47
N ARG A 269 -27.18 -8.52 5.00
CA ARG A 269 -26.02 -9.01 4.23
C ARG A 269 -25.13 -9.93 5.06
N VAL A 270 -24.92 -9.64 6.34
CA VAL A 270 -24.17 -10.51 7.26
C VAL A 270 -24.87 -11.86 7.40
N ALA A 271 -26.20 -11.87 7.58
CA ALA A 271 -26.97 -13.11 7.65
C ALA A 271 -26.85 -13.95 6.37
N GLU A 272 -26.91 -13.33 5.18
CA GLU A 272 -26.71 -13.99 3.89
C GLU A 272 -25.31 -14.62 3.78
N ILE A 273 -24.24 -13.86 4.17
CA ILE A 273 -22.87 -14.37 4.18
C ILE A 273 -22.73 -15.54 5.14
N GLN A 274 -23.27 -15.44 6.35
CA GLN A 274 -23.20 -16.49 7.36
C GLN A 274 -23.96 -17.74 6.96
N ALA A 275 -25.12 -17.62 6.33
CA ALA A 275 -25.89 -18.75 5.82
C ALA A 275 -25.09 -19.58 4.78
N ASN A 276 -24.27 -18.91 3.97
CA ASN A 276 -23.38 -19.56 3.01
C ASN A 276 -22.17 -20.27 3.65
N LEU A 277 -21.85 -19.96 4.91
CA LEU A 277 -20.75 -20.59 5.66
C LEU A 277 -21.16 -21.83 6.45
N GLY A 278 -22.42 -22.16 6.48
CA GLY A 278 -22.99 -23.31 7.20
C GLY A 278 -24.01 -22.94 8.29
N SER A 279 -24.74 -23.92 8.81
CA SER A 279 -25.69 -23.71 9.90
C SER A 279 -24.98 -23.36 11.23
N ASP A 280 -25.69 -22.76 12.18
CA ASP A 280 -25.16 -22.30 13.49
C ASP A 280 -24.37 -23.39 14.26
N SER A 281 -24.78 -24.65 14.15
CA SER A 281 -24.10 -25.78 14.79
C SER A 281 -22.80 -26.21 14.11
N ASN A 282 -22.56 -25.77 12.86
CA ASN A 282 -21.38 -26.13 12.06
C ASN A 282 -20.85 -24.90 11.26
N ARG A 283 -20.96 -23.70 11.84
CA ARG A 283 -20.48 -22.46 11.22
C ARG A 283 -18.96 -22.50 11.08
N ARG A 284 -18.48 -22.21 9.87
CA ARG A 284 -17.06 -22.09 9.55
C ARG A 284 -16.49 -20.75 10.00
N THR A 285 -15.24 -20.75 10.41
CA THR A 285 -14.49 -19.53 10.67
C THR A 285 -14.15 -18.86 9.34
N LEU A 286 -14.58 -17.61 9.17
CA LEU A 286 -14.35 -16.83 7.97
C LEU A 286 -13.09 -15.98 8.11
N LEU A 287 -12.11 -16.23 7.25
CA LEU A 287 -10.98 -15.34 7.04
C LEU A 287 -11.30 -14.35 5.91
N LEU A 288 -10.78 -13.15 6.00
CA LEU A 288 -10.99 -12.11 4.98
C LEU A 288 -9.67 -11.44 4.59
N GLY A 289 -9.38 -11.43 3.29
CA GLY A 289 -8.36 -10.60 2.66
C GLY A 289 -9.00 -9.62 1.68
N VAL A 290 -8.69 -8.34 1.79
CA VAL A 290 -9.22 -7.29 0.91
C VAL A 290 -8.07 -6.42 0.43
N ASP A 291 -7.79 -6.45 -0.87
CA ASP A 291 -6.71 -5.66 -1.45
C ASP A 291 -7.04 -5.22 -2.87
N ARG A 292 -6.37 -4.17 -3.32
CA ARG A 292 -6.24 -3.93 -4.76
C ARG A 292 -5.26 -4.94 -5.34
N LEU A 293 -5.42 -5.26 -6.63
CA LEU A 293 -4.40 -6.02 -7.34
C LEU A 293 -3.09 -5.22 -7.30
N ASP A 294 -2.16 -5.63 -6.44
CA ASP A 294 -0.86 -4.96 -6.26
C ASP A 294 0.13 -5.94 -5.63
N TYR A 295 1.32 -6.02 -6.23
CA TYR A 295 2.38 -6.93 -5.78
C TYR A 295 2.95 -6.58 -4.39
N THR A 296 2.67 -5.38 -3.87
CA THR A 296 3.08 -4.99 -2.51
C THR A 296 2.16 -5.58 -1.43
N LYS A 297 1.01 -6.12 -1.82
CA LYS A 297 -0.03 -6.57 -0.87
C LYS A 297 0.15 -7.99 -0.34
N GLY A 298 1.15 -8.74 -0.86
CA GLY A 298 1.48 -10.07 -0.34
C GLY A 298 0.35 -11.08 -0.52
N ILE A 299 -0.43 -10.97 -1.63
CA ILE A 299 -1.56 -11.88 -1.87
C ILE A 299 -1.08 -13.29 -2.15
N PRO A 300 -0.05 -13.54 -2.99
CA PRO A 300 0.52 -14.86 -3.19
C PRO A 300 1.03 -15.48 -1.87
N GLU A 301 1.78 -14.71 -1.07
CA GLU A 301 2.32 -15.13 0.21
C GLU A 301 1.21 -15.48 1.20
N ARG A 302 0.13 -14.69 1.22
CA ARG A 302 -1.09 -14.97 2.03
C ARG A 302 -1.75 -16.29 1.64
N LEU A 303 -1.93 -16.52 0.33
CA LEU A 303 -2.54 -17.76 -0.17
C LEU A 303 -1.64 -18.98 0.10
N ALA A 304 -0.33 -18.83 -0.05
CA ALA A 304 0.63 -19.86 0.29
C ALA A 304 0.54 -20.23 1.78
N ALA A 305 0.49 -19.22 2.66
CA ALA A 305 0.35 -19.43 4.11
C ALA A 305 -1.00 -20.08 4.47
N PHE A 306 -2.09 -19.68 3.82
CA PHE A 306 -3.39 -20.31 4.02
C PHE A 306 -3.38 -21.78 3.56
N GLY A 307 -2.79 -22.10 2.40
CA GLY A 307 -2.59 -23.46 1.93
C GLY A 307 -1.72 -24.28 2.89
N ASN A 308 -0.63 -23.68 3.39
CA ASN A 308 0.24 -24.31 4.39
C ASN A 308 -0.48 -24.59 5.71
N ALA A 309 -1.37 -23.67 6.16
CA ALA A 309 -2.21 -23.90 7.33
C ALA A 309 -3.13 -25.12 7.17
N LEU A 310 -3.76 -25.30 6.00
CA LEU A 310 -4.58 -26.47 5.71
C LEU A 310 -3.75 -27.77 5.63
N GLU A 311 -2.50 -27.69 5.23
CA GLU A 311 -1.60 -28.84 5.15
C GLU A 311 -1.11 -29.28 6.53
N ARG A 312 -0.53 -28.35 7.29
CA ARG A 312 0.08 -28.60 8.62
C ARG A 312 -0.94 -28.84 9.73
N PHE A 313 -2.15 -28.25 9.60
CA PHE A 313 -3.22 -28.35 10.61
C PHE A 313 -4.50 -28.95 10.01
N PRO A 314 -4.56 -30.28 9.78
CA PRO A 314 -5.72 -30.95 9.17
C PRO A 314 -7.05 -30.66 9.89
N ARG A 315 -7.03 -30.34 11.19
CA ARG A 315 -8.21 -29.96 11.98
C ARG A 315 -8.90 -28.68 11.47
N LEU A 316 -8.19 -27.84 10.69
CA LEU A 316 -8.74 -26.62 10.09
C LEU A 316 -9.52 -26.89 8.81
N ARG A 317 -9.30 -28.04 8.15
CA ARG A 317 -10.02 -28.41 6.93
C ARG A 317 -11.51 -28.49 7.22
N GLU A 318 -12.32 -27.97 6.31
CA GLU A 318 -13.77 -27.84 6.44
C GLU A 318 -14.25 -26.89 7.57
N LYS A 319 -13.34 -26.41 8.42
CA LYS A 319 -13.63 -25.50 9.54
C LYS A 319 -13.34 -24.04 9.24
N ILE A 320 -12.45 -23.76 8.28
CA ILE A 320 -12.10 -22.39 7.88
C ILE A 320 -12.29 -22.21 6.38
N SER A 321 -12.65 -21.00 5.97
CA SER A 321 -12.60 -20.55 4.57
C SER A 321 -12.09 -19.12 4.53
N ILE A 322 -11.42 -18.75 3.44
CA ILE A 322 -11.00 -17.37 3.18
C ILE A 322 -11.80 -16.77 2.03
N VAL A 323 -12.35 -15.58 2.23
CA VAL A 323 -12.80 -14.70 1.14
C VAL A 323 -11.66 -13.78 0.79
N GLN A 324 -11.12 -13.91 -0.43
CA GLN A 324 -10.08 -13.03 -0.96
C GLN A 324 -10.68 -12.12 -2.02
N ILE A 325 -10.82 -10.84 -1.68
CA ILE A 325 -11.26 -9.79 -2.59
C ILE A 325 -10.03 -9.14 -3.20
N VAL A 326 -9.98 -9.08 -4.52
CA VAL A 326 -8.94 -8.39 -5.28
C VAL A 326 -9.59 -7.37 -6.21
N VAL A 327 -9.45 -6.11 -5.87
CA VAL A 327 -10.00 -5.01 -6.68
C VAL A 327 -9.07 -4.75 -7.87
N PRO A 328 -9.57 -4.80 -9.12
CA PRO A 328 -8.75 -4.52 -10.30
C PRO A 328 -8.03 -3.18 -10.21
N SER A 329 -6.73 -3.18 -10.46
CA SER A 329 -5.89 -1.98 -10.46
C SER A 329 -4.77 -2.14 -11.47
N ARG A 330 -4.47 -1.09 -12.25
CA ARG A 330 -3.32 -1.02 -13.17
C ARG A 330 -3.19 -2.24 -14.11
N VAL A 331 -4.30 -2.84 -14.50
CA VAL A 331 -4.35 -4.09 -15.30
C VAL A 331 -3.66 -3.99 -16.67
N ASN A 332 -3.39 -2.78 -17.13
CA ASN A 332 -2.66 -2.52 -18.37
C ASN A 332 -1.14 -2.71 -18.22
N ILE A 333 -0.61 -2.76 -17.00
CA ILE A 333 0.81 -2.99 -16.73
C ILE A 333 1.08 -4.50 -16.72
N PRO A 334 2.04 -5.04 -17.52
CA PRO A 334 2.29 -6.48 -17.64
C PRO A 334 2.47 -7.19 -16.28
N LYS A 335 3.27 -6.62 -15.37
CA LYS A 335 3.54 -7.17 -14.03
C LYS A 335 2.27 -7.40 -13.19
N TYR A 336 1.22 -6.60 -13.39
CA TYR A 336 -0.06 -6.76 -12.68
C TYR A 336 -0.91 -7.87 -13.32
N ARG A 337 -0.80 -8.08 -14.64
CA ARG A 337 -1.43 -9.23 -15.31
C ARG A 337 -0.80 -10.54 -14.87
N ASP A 338 0.53 -10.59 -14.79
CA ASP A 338 1.26 -11.77 -14.34
C ASP A 338 0.88 -12.11 -12.88
N LEU A 339 0.83 -11.11 -12.00
CA LEU A 339 0.37 -11.27 -10.62
C LEU A 339 -1.07 -11.85 -10.55
N LYS A 340 -1.98 -11.35 -11.40
CA LYS A 340 -3.35 -11.88 -11.46
C LYS A 340 -3.36 -13.36 -11.81
N LEU A 341 -2.63 -13.76 -12.86
CA LEU A 341 -2.54 -15.17 -13.29
C LEU A 341 -1.91 -16.05 -12.19
N GLU A 342 -0.90 -15.56 -11.49
CA GLU A 342 -0.29 -16.26 -10.35
C GLU A 342 -1.30 -16.51 -9.24
N ILE A 343 -2.05 -15.47 -8.83
CA ILE A 343 -3.10 -15.56 -7.80
C ILE A 343 -4.16 -16.59 -8.21
N GLU A 344 -4.68 -16.50 -9.44
CA GLU A 344 -5.72 -17.38 -9.95
C GLU A 344 -5.26 -18.85 -10.01
N ARG A 345 -4.01 -19.09 -10.41
CA ARG A 345 -3.39 -20.42 -10.38
C ARG A 345 -3.33 -20.96 -8.94
N MET A 346 -2.82 -20.17 -8.00
CA MET A 346 -2.73 -20.60 -6.58
C MET A 346 -4.09 -20.91 -5.98
N VAL A 347 -5.11 -20.09 -6.27
CA VAL A 347 -6.49 -20.35 -5.84
C VAL A 347 -6.98 -21.68 -6.40
N SER A 348 -6.75 -21.95 -7.69
CA SER A 348 -7.13 -23.20 -8.35
C SER A 348 -6.41 -24.40 -7.75
N ASP A 349 -5.10 -24.32 -7.51
CA ASP A 349 -4.29 -25.39 -6.95
C ASP A 349 -4.74 -25.74 -5.51
N ILE A 350 -4.97 -24.75 -4.65
CA ILE A 350 -5.38 -24.96 -3.26
C ILE A 350 -6.81 -25.50 -3.22
N ASN A 351 -7.73 -24.92 -3.99
CA ASN A 351 -9.11 -25.41 -4.04
C ASN A 351 -9.16 -26.84 -4.63
N GLY A 352 -8.43 -27.13 -5.69
CA GLY A 352 -8.35 -28.45 -6.30
C GLY A 352 -7.81 -29.52 -5.32
N LYS A 353 -6.85 -29.13 -4.46
CA LYS A 353 -6.25 -30.05 -3.47
C LYS A 353 -7.17 -30.34 -2.28
N TYR A 354 -7.94 -29.34 -1.81
CA TYR A 354 -8.60 -29.45 -0.50
C TYR A 354 -10.13 -29.37 -0.55
N ALA A 355 -10.76 -28.85 -1.64
CA ALA A 355 -12.21 -28.70 -1.69
C ALA A 355 -12.94 -30.04 -1.50
N GLN A 356 -14.07 -29.99 -0.81
CA GLN A 356 -14.97 -31.10 -0.59
C GLN A 356 -16.40 -30.68 -0.96
N THR A 357 -17.31 -31.65 -1.17
CA THR A 357 -18.72 -31.34 -1.40
C THR A 357 -19.25 -30.46 -0.25
N GLY A 358 -19.71 -29.26 -0.59
CA GLY A 358 -20.23 -28.30 0.39
C GLY A 358 -19.16 -27.44 1.09
N TRP A 359 -17.87 -27.57 0.73
CA TRP A 359 -16.82 -26.70 1.25
C TRP A 359 -15.77 -26.32 0.21
N VAL A 360 -15.53 -25.01 0.07
CA VAL A 360 -14.48 -24.44 -0.75
C VAL A 360 -13.53 -23.65 0.15
N PRO A 361 -12.22 -23.95 0.16
CA PRO A 361 -11.23 -23.26 0.98
C PRO A 361 -11.15 -21.76 0.70
N ILE A 362 -11.09 -21.39 -0.59
CA ILE A 362 -10.85 -20.00 -1.02
C ILE A 362 -11.98 -19.54 -1.93
N HIS A 363 -12.72 -18.52 -1.48
CA HIS A 363 -13.67 -17.77 -2.29
C HIS A 363 -12.96 -16.56 -2.88
N TYR A 364 -12.60 -16.63 -4.15
CA TYR A 364 -11.87 -15.57 -4.85
C TYR A 364 -12.84 -14.64 -5.58
N ILE A 365 -12.73 -13.32 -5.31
CA ILE A 365 -13.59 -12.28 -5.88
C ILE A 365 -12.69 -11.25 -6.58
N PHE A 366 -12.75 -11.19 -7.92
CA PHE A 366 -11.99 -10.24 -8.73
C PHE A 366 -12.91 -9.14 -9.27
N ARG A 367 -13.35 -8.24 -8.40
CA ARG A 367 -14.14 -7.05 -8.73
C ARG A 367 -14.10 -6.03 -7.59
N SER A 368 -14.54 -4.81 -7.88
CA SER A 368 -14.91 -3.89 -6.82
C SER A 368 -16.20 -4.36 -6.13
N VAL A 369 -16.25 -4.20 -4.84
CA VAL A 369 -17.45 -4.40 -4.02
C VAL A 369 -17.98 -3.03 -3.58
N ASP A 370 -19.28 -2.90 -3.43
CA ASP A 370 -19.85 -1.68 -2.88
C ASP A 370 -19.55 -1.55 -1.37
N ARG A 371 -19.84 -0.37 -0.82
CA ARG A 371 -19.49 -0.07 0.57
C ARG A 371 -20.26 -0.92 1.57
N THR A 372 -21.55 -1.16 1.34
CA THR A 372 -22.39 -1.98 2.21
C THR A 372 -21.92 -3.42 2.21
N GLU A 373 -21.66 -4.00 1.03
CA GLU A 373 -21.10 -5.34 0.88
C GLU A 373 -19.74 -5.47 1.59
N LEU A 374 -18.87 -4.49 1.44
CA LEU A 374 -17.55 -4.49 2.08
C LEU A 374 -17.65 -4.46 3.61
N ILE A 375 -18.51 -3.59 4.16
CA ILE A 375 -18.72 -3.48 5.61
C ILE A 375 -19.38 -4.76 6.16
N ALA A 376 -20.31 -5.36 5.43
CA ALA A 376 -20.91 -6.64 5.81
C ALA A 376 -19.86 -7.75 5.87
N LEU A 377 -18.92 -7.80 4.92
CA LEU A 377 -17.79 -8.75 4.93
C LEU A 377 -16.85 -8.52 6.11
N TYR A 378 -16.51 -7.25 6.42
CA TYR A 378 -15.72 -6.92 7.61
C TYR A 378 -16.41 -7.40 8.89
N ARG A 379 -17.72 -7.21 9.00
CA ARG A 379 -18.49 -7.61 10.18
C ARG A 379 -18.69 -9.12 10.28
N ALA A 380 -18.84 -9.81 9.16
CA ALA A 380 -19.02 -11.27 9.11
C ALA A 380 -17.72 -12.04 9.36
N ALA A 381 -16.57 -11.44 9.06
CA ALA A 381 -15.28 -12.08 9.16
C ALA A 381 -14.82 -12.25 10.61
N ASP A 382 -14.45 -13.48 10.96
CA ASP A 382 -13.88 -13.83 12.27
C ASP A 382 -12.40 -13.40 12.35
N ILE A 383 -11.67 -13.43 11.23
CA ILE A 383 -10.24 -13.11 11.16
C ILE A 383 -10.00 -12.24 9.93
N ALA A 384 -9.45 -11.04 10.11
CA ALA A 384 -8.86 -10.30 9.01
C ALA A 384 -7.39 -10.71 8.84
N LEU A 385 -7.02 -11.10 7.63
CA LEU A 385 -5.66 -11.52 7.27
C LEU A 385 -5.05 -10.50 6.31
N ILE A 386 -4.26 -9.58 6.84
CA ILE A 386 -3.73 -8.40 6.16
C ILE A 386 -2.21 -8.47 6.15
N THR A 387 -1.63 -9.00 5.08
CA THR A 387 -0.21 -9.36 5.00
C THR A 387 0.55 -8.66 3.87
N PRO A 388 0.51 -7.30 3.76
CA PRO A 388 1.31 -6.63 2.75
C PRO A 388 2.80 -6.86 3.00
N LEU A 389 3.58 -6.96 1.91
CA LEU A 389 5.04 -7.04 1.96
C LEU A 389 5.65 -5.71 2.40
N LYS A 390 4.99 -4.61 2.06
CA LYS A 390 5.27 -3.25 2.51
C LYS A 390 4.05 -2.38 2.27
N ASP A 391 3.67 -1.58 3.25
CA ASP A 391 2.54 -0.63 3.11
C ASP A 391 2.79 0.62 3.97
N GLY A 392 2.43 1.80 3.46
CA GLY A 392 2.57 3.05 4.19
C GLY A 392 1.71 3.10 5.45
N MET A 393 0.47 2.59 5.37
CA MET A 393 -0.46 2.54 6.52
C MET A 393 -1.25 1.25 6.55
N ASN A 394 -2.11 1.00 5.58
CA ASN A 394 -3.16 -0.01 5.49
C ASN A 394 -4.44 0.37 6.26
N LEU A 395 -5.35 1.05 5.57
CA LEU A 395 -6.63 1.47 6.17
C LEU A 395 -7.60 0.31 6.36
N VAL A 396 -7.49 -0.77 5.57
CA VAL A 396 -8.34 -1.98 5.68
C VAL A 396 -8.28 -2.56 7.10
N ALA A 397 -7.10 -2.56 7.74
CA ALA A 397 -6.96 -2.99 9.12
C ALA A 397 -7.79 -2.14 10.09
N LYS A 398 -7.84 -0.82 9.88
CA LYS A 398 -8.62 0.11 10.70
C LYS A 398 -10.12 0.01 10.41
N GLU A 399 -10.49 -0.14 9.14
CA GLU A 399 -11.87 -0.33 8.66
C GLU A 399 -12.47 -1.62 9.25
N TYR A 400 -11.72 -2.73 9.21
CA TYR A 400 -12.11 -3.99 9.84
C TYR A 400 -12.36 -3.82 11.34
N CYS A 401 -11.42 -3.17 12.06
CA CYS A 401 -11.60 -2.93 13.48
C CYS A 401 -12.84 -2.08 13.78
N ALA A 402 -13.08 -1.01 13.01
CA ALA A 402 -14.24 -0.14 13.21
C ALA A 402 -15.56 -0.86 12.93
N ALA A 403 -15.63 -1.65 11.86
CA ALA A 403 -16.82 -2.41 11.47
C ALA A 403 -17.10 -3.61 12.38
N ASN A 404 -16.13 -4.11 13.17
CA ASN A 404 -16.31 -5.26 14.06
C ASN A 404 -17.02 -4.90 15.36
N VAL A 405 -18.29 -4.50 15.25
CA VAL A 405 -19.12 -3.99 16.36
C VAL A 405 -19.44 -5.04 17.41
N THR A 406 -19.39 -6.34 17.04
CA THR A 406 -19.56 -7.47 17.97
C THR A 406 -18.32 -7.75 18.81
N GLU A 407 -17.20 -7.14 18.49
CA GLU A 407 -15.90 -7.29 19.14
C GLU A 407 -15.34 -8.74 19.14
N ASN A 408 -15.82 -9.61 18.25
CA ASN A 408 -15.41 -11.02 18.19
C ASN A 408 -14.31 -11.33 17.16
N GLY A 409 -13.87 -10.33 16.39
CA GLY A 409 -12.88 -10.50 15.35
C GLY A 409 -11.45 -10.56 15.85
N VAL A 410 -10.56 -11.16 15.05
CA VAL A 410 -9.11 -11.18 15.25
C VAL A 410 -8.45 -10.48 14.07
N LEU A 411 -7.45 -9.64 14.34
CA LEU A 411 -6.62 -9.01 13.32
C LEU A 411 -5.26 -9.67 13.27
N ILE A 412 -4.96 -10.35 12.16
CA ILE A 412 -3.60 -10.79 11.80
C ILE A 412 -3.07 -9.79 10.77
N MET A 413 -1.92 -9.20 11.02
CA MET A 413 -1.36 -8.21 10.09
C MET A 413 0.15 -8.27 9.99
N SER A 414 0.64 -7.87 8.81
CA SER A 414 2.08 -7.73 8.56
C SER A 414 2.72 -6.68 9.45
N GLU A 415 3.87 -7.00 10.01
CA GLU A 415 4.75 -6.07 10.72
C GLU A 415 5.31 -4.95 9.82
N PHE A 416 5.22 -5.11 8.49
CA PHE A 416 5.67 -4.14 7.50
C PHE A 416 4.56 -3.17 7.04
N ALA A 417 3.36 -3.27 7.60
CA ALA A 417 2.31 -2.27 7.42
C ALA A 417 2.49 -1.12 8.43
N GLY A 418 2.35 0.13 7.99
CA GLY A 418 2.49 1.29 8.89
C GLY A 418 1.50 1.28 10.07
N ALA A 419 0.32 0.66 9.89
CA ALA A 419 -0.66 0.50 10.96
C ALA A 419 -0.16 -0.41 12.11
N ALA A 420 0.85 -1.26 11.88
CA ALA A 420 1.46 -2.10 12.92
C ALA A 420 1.98 -1.24 14.08
N ALA A 421 2.58 -0.08 13.81
CA ALA A 421 3.06 0.84 14.85
C ALA A 421 1.96 1.21 15.88
N GLN A 422 0.72 1.36 15.41
CA GLN A 422 -0.41 1.70 16.28
C GLN A 422 -1.12 0.49 16.87
N LEU A 423 -1.18 -0.64 16.16
CA LEU A 423 -2.05 -1.77 16.49
C LEU A 423 -1.30 -2.97 17.10
N GLN A 424 0.04 -2.93 17.20
CA GLN A 424 0.94 -4.01 17.58
C GLN A 424 0.57 -4.74 18.90
N LYS A 425 0.03 -4.03 19.88
CA LYS A 425 -0.24 -4.61 21.21
C LYS A 425 -1.36 -5.66 21.20
N GLU A 426 -2.29 -5.52 20.25
CA GLU A 426 -3.51 -6.32 20.26
C GLU A 426 -3.71 -7.10 18.94
N ALA A 427 -3.11 -6.67 17.84
CA ALA A 427 -3.05 -7.46 16.61
C ALA A 427 -2.06 -8.64 16.78
N LEU A 428 -2.25 -9.69 16.00
CA LEU A 428 -1.25 -10.72 15.79
C LEU A 428 -0.35 -10.27 14.65
N LEU A 429 0.88 -9.85 14.97
CA LEU A 429 1.83 -9.41 13.96
C LEU A 429 2.57 -10.62 13.39
N VAL A 430 2.80 -10.60 12.08
CA VAL A 430 3.50 -11.66 11.36
C VAL A 430 4.46 -11.07 10.34
N ASN A 431 5.54 -11.80 10.06
CA ASN A 431 6.37 -11.57 8.90
C ASN A 431 5.73 -12.24 7.68
N PRO A 432 5.23 -11.50 6.66
CA PRO A 432 4.54 -12.10 5.51
C PRO A 432 5.43 -13.00 4.64
N TYR A 433 6.74 -12.92 4.78
CA TYR A 433 7.68 -13.79 4.09
C TYR A 433 7.87 -15.15 4.80
N ASP A 434 7.49 -15.25 6.08
CA ASP A 434 7.49 -16.50 6.83
C ASP A 434 6.12 -17.17 6.71
N VAL A 435 5.96 -17.97 5.65
CA VAL A 435 4.73 -18.69 5.33
C VAL A 435 4.29 -19.63 6.46
N GLU A 436 5.25 -20.21 7.19
CA GLU A 436 4.96 -21.14 8.29
C GLU A 436 4.48 -20.41 9.54
N GLU A 437 5.11 -19.29 9.91
CA GLU A 437 4.67 -18.45 11.03
C GLU A 437 3.25 -17.92 10.79
N VAL A 438 2.97 -17.45 9.56
CA VAL A 438 1.62 -16.98 9.19
C VAL A 438 0.60 -18.11 9.31
N ALA A 439 0.94 -19.34 8.88
CA ALA A 439 0.07 -20.51 8.99
C ALA A 439 -0.21 -20.89 10.46
N GLU A 440 0.81 -20.87 11.31
CA GLU A 440 0.67 -21.08 12.77
C GLU A 440 -0.19 -20.00 13.42
N THR A 441 -0.01 -18.76 13.01
CA THR A 441 -0.81 -17.63 13.50
C THR A 441 -2.27 -17.74 13.08
N ILE A 442 -2.56 -18.22 11.86
CA ILE A 442 -3.94 -18.54 11.42
C ILE A 442 -4.56 -19.61 12.33
N ALA A 443 -3.82 -20.68 12.63
CA ALA A 443 -4.33 -21.75 13.52
C ALA A 443 -4.57 -21.22 14.93
N THR A 444 -3.66 -20.42 15.47
CA THR A 444 -3.79 -19.78 16.78
C THR A 444 -5.01 -18.86 16.84
N ALA A 445 -5.23 -18.04 15.80
CA ALA A 445 -6.39 -17.15 15.72
C ALA A 445 -7.71 -17.92 15.62
N ALA A 446 -7.74 -19.04 14.89
CA ALA A 446 -8.92 -19.90 14.77
C ALA A 446 -9.31 -20.53 16.12
N ASP A 447 -8.33 -20.93 16.93
CA ASP A 447 -8.51 -21.55 18.24
C ASP A 447 -8.67 -20.51 19.39
N MET A 448 -8.55 -19.20 19.11
CA MET A 448 -8.60 -18.15 20.14
C MET A 448 -9.97 -18.09 20.82
N SER A 449 -9.96 -18.03 22.16
CA SER A 449 -11.19 -17.93 22.94
C SER A 449 -11.95 -16.61 22.67
N ILE A 450 -13.28 -16.67 22.77
CA ILE A 450 -14.13 -15.48 22.60
C ILE A 450 -13.74 -14.35 23.57
N ALA A 451 -13.36 -14.68 24.80
CA ALA A 451 -12.93 -13.69 25.80
C ALA A 451 -11.69 -12.92 25.34
N GLU A 452 -10.69 -13.64 24.81
CA GLU A 452 -9.46 -13.02 24.33
C GLU A 452 -9.70 -12.22 23.02
N ARG A 453 -10.51 -12.73 22.09
CA ARG A 453 -10.92 -11.98 20.89
C ARG A 453 -11.56 -10.65 21.27
N ARG A 454 -12.52 -10.65 22.20
CA ARG A 454 -13.21 -9.45 22.68
C ARG A 454 -12.26 -8.48 23.37
N ARG A 455 -11.37 -8.98 24.23
CA ARG A 455 -10.38 -8.13 24.89
C ARG A 455 -9.52 -7.38 23.86
N ARG A 456 -8.98 -8.10 22.87
CA ARG A 456 -8.13 -7.54 21.82
C ARG A 456 -8.91 -6.58 20.93
N MET A 457 -10.03 -7.00 20.36
CA MET A 457 -10.79 -6.17 19.43
C MET A 457 -11.32 -4.90 20.09
N LYS A 458 -11.78 -4.97 21.33
CA LYS A 458 -12.20 -3.77 22.09
C LYS A 458 -11.06 -2.76 22.24
N ALA A 459 -9.84 -3.20 22.48
CA ALA A 459 -8.68 -2.32 22.59
C ALA A 459 -8.26 -1.75 21.23
N LEU A 460 -8.29 -2.56 20.14
CA LEU A 460 -8.07 -2.11 18.76
C LEU A 460 -9.08 -1.02 18.37
N ARG A 461 -10.37 -1.27 18.59
CA ARG A 461 -11.45 -0.30 18.30
C ARG A 461 -11.23 1.04 19.03
N ARG A 462 -10.90 0.99 20.33
CA ARG A 462 -10.59 2.22 21.09
C ARG A 462 -9.40 2.97 20.52
N LYS A 463 -8.36 2.26 20.07
CA LYS A 463 -7.17 2.88 19.48
C LYS A 463 -7.50 3.56 18.15
N VAL A 464 -8.26 2.89 17.26
CA VAL A 464 -8.67 3.43 15.96
C VAL A 464 -9.61 4.64 16.13
N ARG A 465 -10.58 4.56 17.07
CA ARG A 465 -11.48 5.70 17.38
C ARG A 465 -10.72 6.91 17.92
N LYS A 466 -9.73 6.69 18.81
CA LYS A 466 -8.92 7.79 19.37
C LYS A 466 -8.08 8.51 18.34
N PHE A 467 -7.55 7.76 17.37
CA PHE A 467 -6.67 8.26 16.32
C PHE A 467 -7.37 8.13 14.97
N ASP A 468 -8.55 8.74 14.84
CA ASP A 468 -9.37 8.76 13.65
C ASP A 468 -8.88 9.76 12.60
N ILE A 469 -9.66 9.97 11.55
CA ILE A 469 -9.31 10.90 10.48
C ILE A 469 -9.27 12.35 10.94
N TYR A 470 -10.16 12.74 11.86
CA TYR A 470 -10.22 14.12 12.35
C TYR A 470 -9.02 14.44 13.22
N TRP A 471 -8.60 13.48 14.07
CA TRP A 471 -7.34 13.58 14.81
C TRP A 471 -6.13 13.74 13.88
N TRP A 472 -6.08 12.97 12.77
CA TRP A 472 -4.99 13.04 11.79
C TRP A 472 -4.89 14.43 11.15
N VAL A 473 -6.02 14.97 10.66
CA VAL A 473 -6.07 16.30 10.05
C VAL A 473 -5.68 17.38 11.06
N ASP A 474 -6.28 17.34 12.25
CA ASP A 474 -6.00 18.33 13.30
C ASP A 474 -4.54 18.27 13.76
N SER A 475 -3.97 17.08 13.91
CA SER A 475 -2.56 16.92 14.29
C SER A 475 -1.62 17.50 13.24
N PHE A 476 -1.86 17.21 11.97
CA PHE A 476 -1.04 17.74 10.87
C PHE A 476 -1.17 19.26 10.76
N LEU A 477 -2.37 19.80 10.72
CA LEU A 477 -2.61 21.24 10.60
C LEU A 477 -2.11 22.02 11.83
N ASN A 478 -2.29 21.48 13.04
CA ASN A 478 -1.76 22.12 14.25
C ASN A 478 -0.24 22.15 14.25
N ALA A 479 0.43 21.10 13.74
CA ALA A 479 1.88 21.06 13.66
C ALA A 479 2.46 22.15 12.77
N ILE A 480 1.70 22.61 11.75
CA ILE A 480 2.13 23.69 10.85
C ILE A 480 2.16 25.05 11.56
N PHE A 481 1.19 25.29 12.42
CA PHE A 481 1.03 26.59 13.08
C PHE A 481 1.55 26.62 14.52
N ALA A 482 2.06 25.49 15.03
CA ALA A 482 2.55 25.38 16.40
C ALA A 482 3.75 26.28 16.64
N ARG A 483 3.72 27.06 17.74
CA ARG A 483 4.87 27.82 18.22
C ARG A 483 5.83 26.95 19.00
N ASP A 484 5.33 25.86 19.61
CA ASP A 484 6.09 24.94 20.45
C ASP A 484 5.89 23.50 19.98
N LEU A 485 6.91 22.90 19.42
CA LEU A 485 6.90 21.51 18.91
C LEU A 485 6.99 20.47 20.03
N ARG A 486 7.23 20.87 21.30
CA ARG A 486 7.19 19.96 22.47
C ARG A 486 5.77 19.43 22.73
N ALA A 487 4.75 20.09 22.20
CA ALA A 487 3.37 19.60 22.23
C ALA A 487 3.13 18.35 21.35
N PHE A 488 4.12 17.94 20.54
CA PHE A 488 4.10 16.78 19.67
C PHE A 488 5.12 15.73 20.14
N PRO A 489 4.83 14.96 21.20
CA PRO A 489 5.73 13.91 21.69
C PRO A 489 5.88 12.81 20.63
N PRO A 490 6.96 12.01 20.67
CA PRO A 490 7.14 10.90 19.75
C PRO A 490 5.95 9.93 19.81
N LEU A 491 5.48 9.50 18.65
CA LEU A 491 4.48 8.44 18.54
C LEU A 491 5.14 7.06 18.67
N GLU A 492 4.32 6.07 19.02
CA GLU A 492 4.74 4.66 19.02
C GLU A 492 5.26 4.27 17.63
N ASP A 493 6.33 3.49 17.58
CA ASP A 493 6.86 2.82 16.40
C ASP A 493 6.94 1.33 16.66
N TYR A 494 6.90 0.53 15.61
CA TYR A 494 7.10 -0.91 15.72
C TYR A 494 8.52 -1.24 15.30
N VAL A 495 9.24 -1.87 16.19
CA VAL A 495 10.56 -2.48 15.95
C VAL A 495 10.52 -3.88 16.55
N PRO A 496 10.71 -4.94 15.75
CA PRO A 496 10.78 -6.31 16.25
C PRO A 496 11.80 -6.40 17.39
N SER A 497 11.42 -7.01 18.51
CA SER A 497 12.31 -7.22 19.65
C SER A 497 12.52 -8.72 19.88
N GLY A 498 13.76 -9.13 20.22
CA GLY A 498 14.07 -10.52 20.53
C GLY A 498 13.28 -11.11 21.73
N ASN A 499 12.59 -10.27 22.50
CA ASN A 499 11.69 -10.70 23.56
C ASN A 499 10.33 -11.20 23.04
N GLU A 500 9.90 -10.76 21.88
CA GLU A 500 8.66 -11.24 21.22
C GLU A 500 8.81 -12.67 20.73
N MET A 501 9.99 -13.04 20.19
CA MET A 501 10.31 -14.44 19.87
C MET A 501 10.26 -15.36 21.08
N ARG A 502 10.66 -14.88 22.28
CA ARG A 502 10.57 -15.67 23.51
C ARG A 502 9.14 -15.85 24.01
N MET A 503 8.26 -14.85 23.86
CA MET A 503 6.85 -14.97 24.22
C MET A 503 6.08 -15.87 23.26
N GLN A 504 6.38 -15.81 21.96
CA GLN A 504 5.81 -16.70 20.96
C GLN A 504 6.26 -18.15 21.17
N ALA A 505 7.54 -18.37 21.41
CA ALA A 505 8.07 -19.69 21.75
C ALA A 505 7.53 -20.25 23.08
N GLN A 506 7.28 -19.41 24.10
CA GLN A 506 6.70 -19.82 25.37
C GLN A 506 5.20 -20.14 25.25
N ASN A 507 4.45 -19.42 24.43
CA ASN A 507 3.05 -19.71 24.12
C ASN A 507 2.91 -20.96 23.24
N GLY A 508 3.83 -21.18 22.30
CA GLY A 508 3.94 -22.41 21.52
C GLY A 508 4.24 -23.64 22.40
N ASN A 509 5.15 -23.51 23.37
CA ASN A 509 5.48 -24.61 24.27
C ASN A 509 4.37 -24.98 25.27
N GLN A 510 3.42 -24.11 25.57
CA GLN A 510 2.25 -24.47 26.38
C GLN A 510 1.21 -25.30 25.59
N VAL A 511 1.14 -25.14 24.28
CA VAL A 511 0.27 -25.93 23.39
C VAL A 511 0.84 -27.35 23.18
N TRP A 512 2.17 -27.54 23.28
CA TRP A 512 2.86 -28.81 23.03
C TRP A 512 2.96 -29.77 24.23
N LYS A 513 2.48 -29.39 25.40
CA LYS A 513 2.51 -30.27 26.59
C LYS A 513 1.50 -31.40 26.60
N ASN A 514 0.61 -31.50 25.60
CA ASN A 514 -0.35 -32.61 25.47
C ASN A 514 -0.09 -33.38 24.18
N GLY A 515 0.97 -34.19 24.17
CA GLY A 515 1.05 -35.46 23.43
C GLY A 515 1.27 -35.36 21.92
N MET A 516 2.48 -35.01 21.48
CA MET A 516 3.10 -35.54 20.24
C MET A 516 4.61 -35.62 20.41
N PRO A 517 5.29 -36.63 19.85
CA PRO A 517 6.74 -36.78 20.01
C PRO A 517 7.52 -35.70 19.28
N ASN A 518 8.50 -35.15 19.97
CA ASN A 518 9.46 -34.16 19.51
C ASN A 518 10.26 -34.68 18.30
N PRO A 519 10.21 -34.08 17.09
CA PRO A 519 11.15 -34.40 16.03
C PRO A 519 12.31 -33.40 15.99
N VAL A 520 13.04 -33.26 17.09
CA VAL A 520 14.41 -32.77 17.02
C VAL A 520 15.32 -33.99 16.95
N ALA A 521 15.49 -34.52 15.75
CA ALA A 521 16.61 -35.40 15.45
C ALA A 521 17.88 -34.55 15.50
N HIS A 522 18.69 -34.80 16.50
CA HIS A 522 20.08 -34.38 16.51
C HIS A 522 20.75 -34.92 15.25
N TYR A 523 21.15 -34.05 14.35
CA TYR A 523 22.20 -34.34 13.41
C TYR A 523 23.52 -34.19 14.19
N GLU A 524 23.95 -35.25 14.86
CA GLU A 524 25.35 -35.44 15.21
C GLU A 524 26.10 -35.69 13.92
N LEU A 525 26.97 -34.75 13.56
CA LEU A 525 28.02 -34.98 12.55
C LEU A 525 29.02 -35.97 13.15
N GLU A 526 28.88 -37.25 12.85
CA GLU A 526 29.97 -38.21 13.03
C GLU A 526 31.12 -37.81 12.09
N GLY A 527 32.11 -37.13 12.67
CA GLY A 527 33.41 -36.92 12.07
C GLY A 527 34.26 -38.14 12.27
N THR A 528 34.42 -38.94 11.25
CA THR A 528 35.52 -39.90 11.19
C THR A 528 36.82 -39.16 10.99
N ALA A 529 37.61 -39.09 12.07
CA ALA A 529 39.00 -38.69 12.04
C ALA A 529 39.82 -39.88 11.58
N ASP A 530 40.33 -39.86 10.37
CA ASP A 530 41.50 -40.68 9.98
C ASP A 530 42.75 -39.80 9.96
N ALA A 531 43.63 -40.13 10.88
CA ALA A 531 44.96 -39.55 11.04
C ALA A 531 45.91 -40.10 9.98
N VAL A 532 46.64 -39.24 9.29
CA VAL A 532 47.82 -39.56 8.50
C VAL A 532 48.99 -38.71 9.01
N PRO A 533 50.21 -39.33 9.21
CA PRO A 533 51.26 -38.73 10.01
C PRO A 533 52.16 -37.76 9.22
N ALA A 534 52.86 -36.94 10.02
CA ALA A 534 53.85 -35.96 9.58
C ALA A 534 55.09 -36.62 8.89
N GLY A 535 55.57 -35.94 7.87
CA GLY A 535 56.86 -36.22 7.22
C GLY A 535 57.40 -34.97 6.54
N GLU A 536 58.34 -34.38 7.21
CA GLU A 536 59.57 -33.64 6.84
C GLU A 536 59.63 -32.69 5.62
N ALA A 537 60.22 -31.56 5.94
CA ALA A 537 60.71 -30.48 5.12
C ALA A 537 61.75 -30.87 4.11
N VAL A 538 61.98 -30.09 3.07
CA VAL A 538 63.24 -29.48 2.58
C VAL A 538 63.03 -28.87 1.18
N GLY A 539 63.49 -27.62 0.98
CA GLY A 539 64.18 -27.21 -0.24
C GLY A 539 63.66 -26.04 -1.03
N GLN A 540 64.39 -24.97 -0.84
CA GLN A 540 64.43 -23.69 -1.58
C GLN A 540 64.56 -23.86 -3.11
N ALA A 541 64.07 -22.96 -3.92
CA ALA A 541 64.77 -22.01 -4.80
C ALA A 541 63.85 -21.45 -5.89
N GLY A 542 63.82 -20.13 -6.02
CA GLY A 542 63.36 -19.44 -7.24
C GLY A 542 64.55 -19.30 -8.21
N PRO A 543 64.63 -18.37 -9.17
CA PRO A 543 63.58 -17.63 -9.89
C PRO A 543 63.77 -17.71 -11.44
N ASP A 544 63.07 -16.86 -12.17
CA ASP A 544 63.37 -16.31 -13.52
C ASP A 544 62.53 -16.78 -14.73
N SER A 545 61.88 -15.82 -15.25
CA SER A 545 62.07 -15.04 -16.48
C SER A 545 61.26 -15.41 -17.73
N LYS A 546 60.61 -14.35 -18.20
CA LYS A 546 60.55 -13.81 -19.58
C LYS A 546 59.62 -14.41 -20.65
N GLN A 547 58.79 -13.50 -21.12
CA GLN A 547 58.58 -13.09 -22.53
C GLN A 547 57.97 -14.14 -23.49
N GLU A 548 56.96 -13.86 -24.30
CA GLU A 548 56.80 -12.85 -25.35
C GLU A 548 55.42 -12.97 -25.99
N THR A 549 54.84 -11.85 -26.36
CA THR A 549 53.86 -11.70 -27.45
C THR A 549 54.55 -11.80 -28.82
N PRO A 550 53.94 -11.98 -30.01
CA PRO A 550 52.89 -11.13 -30.57
C PRO A 550 51.92 -11.73 -31.64
N ALA A 551 50.83 -11.00 -31.82
CA ALA A 551 50.14 -10.52 -33.02
C ALA A 551 50.06 -11.31 -34.36
N LYS A 552 48.88 -11.16 -34.96
CA LYS A 552 48.41 -10.86 -36.34
C LYS A 552 47.14 -11.65 -36.59
N GLY A 553 46.00 -11.13 -36.92
CA GLY A 553 45.67 -10.14 -37.95
C GLY A 553 45.12 -10.86 -39.17
N LEU A 554 43.83 -10.76 -39.47
CA LEU A 554 43.34 -10.75 -40.84
C LEU A 554 41.85 -10.35 -40.91
N GLN A 555 41.60 -9.30 -41.66
CA GLN A 555 40.32 -8.89 -42.18
C GLN A 555 39.80 -9.84 -43.26
N ALA A 556 38.50 -10.01 -43.38
CA ALA A 556 37.83 -10.12 -44.67
C ALA A 556 36.35 -9.78 -44.56
N THR A 557 35.98 -8.82 -45.34
CA THR A 557 34.67 -8.39 -45.72
C THR A 557 33.99 -9.41 -46.60
N GLU A 558 32.67 -9.61 -46.47
CA GLU A 558 31.83 -9.79 -47.63
C GLU A 558 30.33 -9.51 -47.32
N LYS A 559 29.75 -8.67 -48.18
CA LYS A 559 28.35 -8.38 -48.32
C LYS A 559 27.61 -9.57 -48.96
N CYS A 560 26.42 -9.92 -48.49
CA CYS A 560 25.37 -10.42 -49.37
C CYS A 560 23.98 -10.00 -48.91
N THR A 561 23.31 -9.36 -49.82
CA THR A 561 21.90 -9.03 -49.93
C THR A 561 21.05 -10.27 -50.17
N GLY A 562 19.82 -10.31 -49.61
CA GLY A 562 18.82 -11.29 -50.03
C GLY A 562 17.60 -11.35 -49.12
N THR A 563 16.55 -10.73 -49.54
CA THR A 563 15.16 -10.81 -49.13
C THR A 563 14.67 -12.26 -49.04
N ASP A 564 13.89 -12.60 -47.98
CA ASP A 564 12.63 -13.34 -48.10
C ASP A 564 11.92 -13.48 -46.75
N ALA A 565 10.67 -13.02 -46.73
CA ALA A 565 9.74 -13.18 -45.64
C ALA A 565 8.86 -14.44 -45.84
N PRO A 566 8.55 -15.23 -44.81
CA PRO A 566 7.54 -16.26 -44.92
C PRO A 566 6.14 -15.72 -44.64
N LYS A 567 5.26 -15.94 -45.59
CA LYS A 567 3.80 -15.71 -45.55
C LYS A 567 3.16 -16.67 -44.54
N VAL A 568 2.43 -16.14 -43.57
CA VAL A 568 1.49 -16.90 -42.74
C VAL A 568 0.16 -17.01 -43.47
N ARG A 569 -0.28 -18.24 -43.71
CA ARG A 569 -1.62 -18.56 -44.24
C ARG A 569 -2.65 -18.42 -43.11
N VAL A 570 -3.65 -17.58 -43.38
CA VAL A 570 -4.91 -17.51 -42.63
C VAL A 570 -5.81 -18.66 -43.12
N LEU A 571 -6.20 -19.55 -42.23
CA LEU A 571 -7.30 -20.48 -42.46
C LEU A 571 -8.58 -19.87 -41.88
N GLN A 572 -9.49 -19.50 -42.79
CA GLN A 572 -10.91 -19.22 -42.47
C GLN A 572 -11.63 -20.55 -42.24
N ALA A 573 -12.27 -20.69 -41.08
CA ALA A 573 -13.28 -21.70 -40.83
C ALA A 573 -14.66 -21.05 -40.80
N SER A 574 -15.53 -21.52 -41.66
CA SER A 574 -16.91 -21.14 -41.90
C SER A 574 -17.83 -21.50 -40.71
N GLY A 575 -18.89 -20.68 -40.60
CA GLY A 575 -19.85 -20.70 -39.51
C GLY A 575 -20.80 -21.90 -39.45
N SER A 576 -21.35 -22.06 -38.25
CA SER A 576 -22.70 -22.61 -38.07
C SER A 576 -23.38 -21.93 -36.87
N ARG A 577 -24.52 -21.30 -37.17
CA ARG A 577 -25.45 -20.69 -36.21
C ARG A 577 -26.23 -21.79 -35.50
N LEU A 578 -26.25 -21.75 -34.19
CA LEU A 578 -27.27 -22.42 -33.38
C LEU A 578 -28.13 -21.35 -32.68
N LYS A 579 -29.42 -21.34 -33.04
CA LYS A 579 -30.49 -20.57 -32.41
C LYS A 579 -30.93 -21.31 -31.15
N PHE A 580 -31.00 -20.61 -30.02
CA PHE A 580 -31.84 -21.03 -28.86
C PHE A 580 -32.94 -20.00 -28.65
N ARG A 581 -34.18 -20.51 -28.54
CA ARG A 581 -35.39 -19.78 -28.13
C ARG A 581 -35.55 -19.86 -26.62
N PRO A 582 -36.19 -18.87 -25.99
CA PRO A 582 -36.44 -18.88 -24.54
C PRO A 582 -37.75 -19.60 -24.22
N THR A 583 -37.75 -20.26 -23.07
CA THR A 583 -38.94 -20.44 -22.23
C THR A 583 -38.61 -19.94 -20.84
#